data_75b0311f03a8d5579d6cc269f72903ac
#
_entry.id   75b0311f03a8d5579d6cc269f72903ac
#
_cell.length_a   1.000
_cell.length_b   1.000
_cell.length_c   1.000
_cell.angle_alpha   90.00
_cell.angle_beta   90.00
_cell.angle_gamma   90.00
#
_symmetry.space_group_name_H-M   'P 1'
#
loop_
_entity.id
_entity.type
_entity.pdbx_description
1 polymer ?
#
loop_
_entity_poly.entity_id
_entity_poly.type
_entity_poly.pdbx_seq_one_letter_code
_entity_poly.pdbx_strand_id
1 'polypeptide(L)'
;MIEQTIFEYLGGKLSVPVRMEEEPDMPDEYVLIEKTGGEKTNYISRATIAIQSYAKSLYRAMQINEDVKAALEEIVTLDEISRCSLNSDYNYTDTTRKKYRYQAVFDIVHY
;
A
#
# COMPACT_ATOMS: atom_id res chain seq x y z
N MET A 1 -4.81 14.76 -1.23
CA MET A 1 -5.52 13.61 -0.64
C MET A 1 -4.52 12.53 -0.23
N ILE A 2 -4.89 11.72 0.75
CA ILE A 2 -3.96 10.74 1.31
C ILE A 2 -3.52 9.67 0.31
N GLU A 3 -4.41 9.20 -0.54
CA GLU A 3 -4.07 8.19 -1.55
C GLU A 3 -2.99 8.70 -2.50
N GLN A 4 -3.11 9.94 -2.96
CA GLN A 4 -2.12 10.56 -3.85
C GLN A 4 -0.77 10.73 -3.13
N THR A 5 -0.81 11.14 -1.87
CA THR A 5 0.41 11.30 -1.06
C THR A 5 1.17 9.98 -0.97
N ILE A 6 0.45 8.89 -0.68
CA ILE A 6 1.06 7.56 -0.59
C ILE A 6 1.55 7.09 -1.96
N PHE A 7 0.76 7.33 -3.00
CA PHE A 7 1.12 6.97 -4.37
C PHE A 7 2.46 7.60 -4.78
N GLU A 8 2.60 8.90 -4.56
CA GLU A 8 3.83 9.61 -4.90
C GLU A 8 5.01 9.18 -4.04
N TYR A 9 4.76 8.98 -2.74
CA TYR A 9 5.81 8.55 -1.82
C TYR A 9 6.35 7.16 -2.19
N LEU A 10 5.47 6.20 -2.37
CA LEU A 10 5.87 4.84 -2.73
C LEU A 10 6.50 4.77 -4.12
N GLY A 11 6.02 5.59 -5.05
CA GLY A 11 6.60 5.66 -6.38
C GLY A 11 8.07 6.05 -6.36
N GLY A 12 8.48 6.86 -5.38
CA GLY A 12 9.87 7.25 -5.20
C GLY A 12 10.69 6.27 -4.36
N LYS A 13 10.06 5.34 -3.66
CA LYS A 13 10.73 4.41 -2.76
C LYS A 13 10.83 2.99 -3.29
N LEU A 14 9.87 2.56 -4.09
CA LEU A 14 9.81 1.19 -4.58
C LEU A 14 10.42 1.06 -5.97
N SER A 15 10.97 -0.10 -6.27
CA SER A 15 11.50 -0.40 -7.61
C SER A 15 10.42 -0.92 -8.56
N VAL A 16 9.25 -1.29 -8.03
CA VAL A 16 8.14 -1.79 -8.83
C VAL A 16 7.12 -0.68 -9.08
N PRO A 17 6.33 -0.76 -10.17
CA PRO A 17 5.29 0.22 -10.44
C PRO A 17 4.24 0.27 -9.35
N VAL A 18 3.74 1.49 -9.06
CA VAL A 18 2.66 1.72 -8.10
C VAL A 18 1.43 2.14 -8.89
N ARG A 19 0.29 1.56 -8.58
CA ARG A 19 -0.97 1.83 -9.27
C ARG A 19 -2.09 2.08 -8.26
N MET A 20 -3.13 2.75 -8.69
CA MET A 20 -4.32 3.03 -7.87
C MET A 20 -5.53 2.23 -8.34
N GLU A 21 -5.45 1.61 -9.49
CA GLU A 21 -6.50 0.74 -10.03
C GLU A 21 -5.91 -0.28 -10.98
N GLU A 22 -6.62 -1.39 -11.18
CA GLU A 22 -6.22 -2.40 -12.14
C GLU A 22 -6.63 -1.99 -13.55
N GLU A 23 -5.73 -2.24 -14.50
CA GLU A 23 -5.92 -1.97 -15.92
C GLU A 23 -5.76 -3.29 -16.69
N PRO A 24 -6.21 -3.37 -17.96
CA PRO A 24 -6.09 -4.61 -18.74
C PRO A 24 -4.65 -5.13 -18.88
N ASP A 25 -3.69 -4.21 -19.03
CA ASP A 25 -2.28 -4.55 -19.27
C ASP A 25 -1.43 -4.17 -18.05
N MET A 26 -1.55 -4.95 -16.97
CA MET A 26 -0.73 -4.70 -15.77
C MET A 26 0.66 -5.31 -15.92
N PRO A 27 1.70 -4.66 -15.37
CA PRO A 27 3.03 -5.26 -15.30
C PRO A 27 3.01 -6.53 -14.45
N ASP A 28 4.03 -7.36 -14.58
CA ASP A 28 4.14 -8.61 -13.81
C ASP A 28 4.25 -8.38 -12.31
N GLU A 29 4.94 -7.31 -11.93
CA GLU A 29 5.11 -6.92 -10.54
C GLU A 29 4.60 -5.50 -10.37
N TYR A 30 3.73 -5.31 -9.40
CA TYR A 30 3.22 -3.97 -9.11
C TYR A 30 2.60 -3.93 -7.71
N VAL A 31 2.39 -2.71 -7.24
CA VAL A 31 1.72 -2.43 -5.98
C VAL A 31 0.46 -1.64 -6.26
N LEU A 32 -0.65 -2.04 -5.65
CA LEU A 32 -1.95 -1.40 -5.80
C LEU A 32 -2.36 -0.78 -4.46
N ILE A 33 -2.76 0.49 -4.48
CA ILE A 33 -3.18 1.22 -3.29
C ILE A 33 -4.70 1.31 -3.27
N GLU A 34 -5.30 0.97 -2.13
CA GLU A 34 -6.74 1.05 -1.93
C GLU A 34 -7.07 1.63 -0.57
N LYS A 35 -7.84 2.70 -0.54
CA LYS A 35 -8.35 3.24 0.71
C LYS A 35 -9.63 2.49 1.07
N THR A 36 -9.63 1.83 2.22
CA THR A 36 -10.75 1.02 2.67
C THR A 36 -11.61 1.71 3.72
N GLY A 37 -11.15 2.81 4.29
CA GLY A 37 -11.91 3.56 5.27
C GLY A 37 -11.27 4.90 5.59
N GLY A 38 -12.03 5.77 6.24
CA GLY A 38 -11.50 7.06 6.65
C GLY A 38 -12.51 7.84 7.49
N GLU A 39 -11.98 8.74 8.30
CA GLU A 39 -12.78 9.65 9.11
C GLU A 39 -12.00 10.94 9.34
N LYS A 40 -12.69 12.01 9.72
CA LYS A 40 -12.07 13.28 10.04
C LYS A 40 -12.69 13.85 11.31
N THR A 41 -11.86 14.21 12.27
CA THR A 41 -12.30 14.81 13.54
C THR A 41 -11.31 15.91 13.93
N ASN A 42 -11.81 17.13 14.21
CA ASN A 42 -10.99 18.25 14.68
C ASN A 42 -9.78 18.53 13.77
N TYR A 43 -10.00 18.57 12.44
CA TYR A 43 -8.96 18.82 11.42
C TYR A 43 -7.92 17.70 11.30
N ILE A 44 -8.11 16.59 12.01
CA ILE A 44 -7.25 15.43 11.89
C ILE A 44 -8.00 14.36 11.15
N SER A 45 -7.37 13.83 10.10
CA SER A 45 -7.95 12.76 9.30
C SER A 45 -7.30 11.43 9.63
N ARG A 46 -8.10 10.38 9.60
CA ARG A 46 -7.65 9.00 9.77
C ARG A 46 -8.05 8.24 8.52
N ALA A 47 -7.15 7.40 8.04
CA ALA A 47 -7.41 6.58 6.87
C ALA A 47 -6.89 5.17 7.10
N THR A 48 -7.63 4.20 6.58
CA THR A 48 -7.18 2.82 6.51
C THR A 48 -6.84 2.55 5.05
N ILE A 49 -5.60 2.17 4.80
CA ILE A 49 -5.06 1.98 3.46
C ILE A 49 -4.59 0.54 3.32
N ALA A 50 -5.13 -0.17 2.34
CA ALA A 50 -4.65 -1.49 1.97
C ALA A 50 -3.69 -1.36 0.80
N ILE A 51 -2.53 -2.01 0.90
CA ILE A 51 -1.53 -2.01 -0.15
C ILE A 51 -1.29 -3.44 -0.56
N GLN A 52 -1.63 -3.75 -1.81
CA GLN A 52 -1.53 -5.08 -2.37
C GLN A 52 -0.28 -5.18 -3.23
N SER A 53 0.54 -6.20 -2.95
CA SER A 53 1.79 -6.45 -3.68
C SER A 53 1.61 -7.67 -4.56
N TYR A 54 1.67 -7.48 -5.88
CA TYR A 54 1.44 -8.50 -6.89
C TYR A 54 2.74 -8.94 -7.53
N ALA A 55 2.85 -10.24 -7.77
CA ALA A 55 4.01 -10.81 -8.46
C ALA A 55 3.65 -12.14 -9.10
N LYS A 56 4.59 -12.71 -9.86
CA LYS A 56 4.42 -14.01 -10.51
C LYS A 56 4.63 -15.19 -9.57
N SER A 57 5.20 -14.96 -8.39
CA SER A 57 5.38 -15.99 -7.37
C SER A 57 4.99 -15.44 -6.01
N LEU A 58 4.59 -16.33 -5.11
CA LEU A 58 4.27 -15.94 -3.75
C LEU A 58 5.49 -15.34 -3.05
N TYR A 59 6.66 -15.95 -3.23
CA TYR A 59 7.89 -15.46 -2.61
C TYR A 59 8.19 -14.02 -3.02
N ARG A 60 8.04 -13.73 -4.32
CA ARG A 60 8.29 -12.37 -4.80
C ARG A 60 7.26 -11.38 -4.29
N ALA A 61 5.98 -11.78 -4.20
CA ALA A 61 4.93 -10.95 -3.62
C ALA A 61 5.26 -10.61 -2.16
N MET A 62 5.77 -11.59 -1.40
CA MET A 62 6.21 -11.37 -0.02
C MET A 62 7.36 -10.38 0.08
N GLN A 63 8.34 -10.47 -0.83
CA GLN A 63 9.47 -9.53 -0.84
C GLN A 63 9.00 -8.10 -1.10
N ILE A 64 8.14 -7.91 -2.08
CA ILE A 64 7.57 -6.60 -2.40
C ILE A 64 6.80 -6.06 -1.19
N ASN A 65 6.02 -6.91 -0.53
CA ASN A 65 5.29 -6.54 0.67
C ASN A 65 6.23 -6.06 1.79
N GLU A 66 7.37 -6.71 1.98
CA GLU A 66 8.37 -6.27 2.96
C GLU A 66 8.95 -4.90 2.58
N ASP A 67 9.19 -4.66 1.30
CA ASP A 67 9.67 -3.36 0.83
C ASP A 67 8.63 -2.27 1.10
N VAL A 68 7.35 -2.57 0.90
CA VAL A 68 6.25 -1.65 1.19
C VAL A 68 6.22 -1.32 2.68
N LYS A 69 6.32 -2.32 3.54
CA LYS A 69 6.30 -2.12 4.99
C LYS A 69 7.47 -1.26 5.44
N ALA A 70 8.66 -1.54 4.92
CA ALA A 70 9.86 -0.76 5.25
C ALA A 70 9.72 0.71 4.81
N ALA A 71 9.18 0.93 3.61
CA ALA A 71 8.97 2.28 3.12
C ALA A 71 7.97 3.05 3.99
N LEU A 72 6.88 2.40 4.40
CA LEU A 72 5.84 3.07 5.19
C LEU A 72 6.25 3.30 6.64
N GLU A 73 7.23 2.58 7.17
CA GLU A 73 7.79 2.90 8.47
C GLU A 73 8.40 4.32 8.51
N GLU A 74 8.87 4.80 7.38
CA GLU A 74 9.52 6.10 7.27
C GLU A 74 8.61 7.20 6.73
N ILE A 75 7.35 6.90 6.41
CA ILE A 75 6.46 7.90 5.80
C ILE A 75 6.17 9.07 6.76
N VAL A 76 6.34 8.88 8.05
CA VAL A 76 6.16 9.94 9.05
C VAL A 76 7.16 11.09 8.90
N THR A 77 8.20 10.92 8.05
CA THR A 77 9.09 12.03 7.69
C THR A 77 8.37 13.10 6.85
N LEU A 78 7.23 12.75 6.25
CA LEU A 78 6.41 13.72 5.55
C LEU A 78 5.60 14.53 6.57
N ASP A 79 5.58 15.85 6.41
CA ASP A 79 4.93 16.75 7.38
C ASP A 79 3.43 16.49 7.51
N GLU A 80 2.77 16.06 6.43
CA GLU A 80 1.33 15.79 6.46
C GLU A 80 0.96 14.47 7.14
N ILE A 81 1.93 13.60 7.42
CA ILE A 81 1.68 12.32 8.09
C ILE A 81 2.10 12.40 9.54
N SER A 82 1.12 12.28 10.43
CA SER A 82 1.37 12.30 11.87
C SER A 82 1.73 10.92 12.41
N ARG A 83 1.10 9.87 11.86
CA ARG A 83 1.28 8.51 12.34
C ARG A 83 0.95 7.51 11.24
N CYS A 84 1.72 6.43 11.17
CA CYS A 84 1.44 5.31 10.29
C CYS A 84 1.70 4.02 11.07
N SER A 85 0.68 3.19 11.23
CA SER A 85 0.78 1.94 11.98
C SER A 85 0.34 0.78 11.11
N LEU A 86 1.12 -0.30 11.11
CA LEU A 86 0.71 -1.53 10.44
C LEU A 86 -0.43 -2.17 11.24
N ASN A 87 -1.57 -2.35 10.58
CA ASN A 87 -2.73 -3.01 11.16
C ASN A 87 -2.60 -4.52 11.01
N SER A 88 -2.35 -4.97 9.79
CA SER A 88 -2.23 -6.39 9.47
C SER A 88 -1.50 -6.58 8.15
N ASP A 89 -0.89 -7.74 7.97
CA ASP A 89 -0.37 -8.13 6.67
C ASP A 89 -0.53 -9.64 6.51
N TYR A 90 -0.90 -10.07 5.30
CA TYR A 90 -1.25 -11.47 5.08
C TYR A 90 -1.24 -11.81 3.58
N ASN A 91 -1.16 -13.12 3.33
CA ASN A 91 -1.29 -13.65 1.98
C ASN A 91 -2.72 -13.48 1.50
N TYR A 92 -2.89 -12.73 0.40
CA TYR A 92 -4.21 -12.44 -0.17
C TYR A 92 -4.31 -12.93 -1.61
N THR A 93 -3.62 -14.01 -1.92
CA THR A 93 -3.54 -14.59 -3.26
C THR A 93 -4.93 -14.98 -3.78
N ASP A 94 -5.22 -14.55 -5.00
CA ASP A 94 -6.42 -14.99 -5.72
C ASP A 94 -6.12 -16.35 -6.34
N THR A 95 -6.55 -17.41 -5.66
CA THR A 95 -6.29 -18.77 -6.09
C THR A 95 -7.05 -19.17 -7.36
N THR A 96 -8.19 -18.51 -7.62
CA THR A 96 -8.99 -18.75 -8.82
C THR A 96 -8.28 -18.26 -10.07
N ARG A 97 -7.69 -17.07 -10.01
CA ARG A 97 -6.96 -16.45 -11.12
C ARG A 97 -5.46 -16.72 -11.08
N LYS A 98 -4.97 -17.38 -10.02
CA LYS A 98 -3.55 -17.64 -9.79
C LYS A 98 -2.73 -16.35 -9.75
N LYS A 99 -3.32 -15.28 -9.19
CA LYS A 99 -2.61 -14.02 -8.98
C LYS A 99 -2.05 -14.00 -7.56
N TYR A 100 -0.74 -14.13 -7.47
CA TYR A 100 -0.06 -14.08 -6.17
C TYR A 100 -0.01 -12.65 -5.68
N ARG A 101 -0.53 -12.43 -4.48
CA ARG A 101 -0.50 -11.12 -3.85
C ARG A 101 -0.45 -11.22 -2.34
N TYR A 102 0.24 -10.26 -1.73
CA TYR A 102 0.18 -10.00 -0.30
C TYR A 102 -0.57 -8.70 -0.08
N GLN A 103 -1.21 -8.57 1.06
CA GLN A 103 -1.87 -7.33 1.42
C GLN A 103 -1.40 -6.87 2.79
N ALA A 104 -0.93 -5.64 2.87
CA ALA A 104 -0.62 -4.96 4.12
C ALA A 104 -1.63 -3.84 4.32
N VAL A 105 -2.19 -3.75 5.53
CA VAL A 105 -3.19 -2.75 5.87
C VAL A 105 -2.57 -1.80 6.89
N PHE A 106 -2.68 -0.50 6.62
CA PHE A 106 -2.09 0.54 7.47
C PHE A 106 -3.16 1.49 7.97
N ASP A 107 -3.04 1.87 9.24
CA ASP A 107 -3.84 2.93 9.83
C ASP A 107 -2.99 4.19 9.84
N ILE A 108 -3.46 5.24 9.16
CA ILE A 108 -2.70 6.47 8.96
C ILE A 108 -3.46 7.64 9.56
N VAL A 109 -2.74 8.46 10.34
CA VAL A 109 -3.25 9.73 10.84
C VAL A 109 -2.53 10.84 10.09
N HIS A 110 -3.31 11.75 9.49
CA HIS A 110 -2.73 12.80 8.65
C HIS A 110 -3.54 14.11 8.78
N TYR A 111 -2.93 15.17 8.32
CA TYR A 111 -3.56 16.50 8.33
C TYR A 111 -4.33 16.80 7.07
#